data_5d60f0892a94fe9f9ad102cbff6fb2bf
#
_entry.id   5d60f0892a94fe9f9ad102cbff6fb2bf
#
_cell.length_a   1.000
_cell.length_b   1.000
_cell.length_c   1.000
_cell.angle_alpha   90.00
_cell.angle_beta   90.00
_cell.angle_gamma   90.00
#
_symmetry.space_group_name_H-M   'P 1'
#
loop_
_entity.id
_entity.type
_entity.pdbx_description
1 polymer ?
#
loop_
_entity_poly.entity_id
_entity_poly.type
_entity_poly.pdbx_seq_one_letter_code
_entity_poly.pdbx_strand_id
1 'polypeptide(L)'
;AIWILALSSAFMYISRYAINSWGVFYLEAQKGYSTLDASFIISICPVCGIIGTMFSGVISDKLFGGRRNIPALVFGLMNVIALCLFLLVPGAHFWIDVLAMVLFGLGIGVLICFLGGLMAVDIAPRNASGAALGVVGIASYIGAGLQDVMSGILIEGQKTVQNGVDVYDFTYINWFWIGAALLSVLFALLVWNAKSKEVD
;
A
#
# COMPACT_ATOMS: atom_id res chain seq x y z
N ALA A 1 -9.03 -19.23 -2.59
CA ALA A 1 -9.08 -17.86 -3.06
C ALA A 1 -8.92 -16.84 -1.91
N ILE A 2 -9.67 -17.00 -0.81
CA ILE A 2 -9.62 -16.05 0.33
C ILE A 2 -8.22 -15.89 0.93
N TRP A 3 -7.45 -16.97 1.11
CA TRP A 3 -6.09 -16.90 1.63
C TRP A 3 -5.12 -16.14 0.70
N ILE A 4 -5.30 -16.29 -0.62
CA ILE A 4 -4.50 -15.56 -1.60
C ILE A 4 -4.89 -14.07 -1.58
N LEU A 5 -6.17 -13.76 -1.46
CA LEU A 5 -6.64 -12.39 -1.29
C LEU A 5 -6.12 -11.78 0.02
N ALA A 6 -6.12 -12.56 1.11
CA ALA A 6 -5.57 -12.15 2.40
C ALA A 6 -4.08 -11.79 2.30
N LEU A 7 -3.29 -12.58 1.56
CA LEU A 7 -1.89 -12.27 1.26
C LEU A 7 -1.75 -11.01 0.42
N SER A 8 -2.57 -10.84 -0.62
CA SER A 8 -2.58 -9.62 -1.42
C SER A 8 -2.85 -8.38 -0.56
N SER A 9 -3.83 -8.44 0.31
CA SER A 9 -4.17 -7.36 1.24
C SER A 9 -3.05 -7.12 2.26
N ALA A 10 -2.44 -8.17 2.80
CA ALA A 10 -1.32 -8.05 3.73
C ALA A 10 -0.13 -7.31 3.09
N PHE A 11 0.25 -7.66 1.86
CA PHE A 11 1.31 -6.96 1.15
C PHE A 11 0.96 -5.51 0.79
N MET A 12 -0.30 -5.22 0.48
CA MET A 12 -0.76 -3.85 0.29
C MET A 12 -0.64 -3.04 1.60
N TYR A 13 -0.98 -3.64 2.75
CA TYR A 13 -0.82 -3.01 4.06
C TYR A 13 0.64 -2.79 4.43
N ILE A 14 1.56 -3.67 4.02
CA ILE A 14 3.00 -3.46 4.17
C ILE A 14 3.41 -2.16 3.47
N SER A 15 3.03 -1.96 2.21
CA SER A 15 3.36 -0.73 1.47
C SER A 15 2.69 0.51 2.05
N ARG A 16 1.45 0.40 2.51
CA ARG A 16 0.70 1.49 3.13
C ARG A 16 1.36 1.97 4.43
N TYR A 17 1.63 1.04 5.34
CA TYR A 17 2.20 1.38 6.65
C TYR A 17 3.68 1.74 6.56
N ALA A 18 4.40 1.27 5.55
CA ALA A 18 5.74 1.75 5.23
C ALA A 18 5.78 3.27 5.13
N ILE A 19 4.88 3.84 4.33
CA ILE A 19 4.79 5.29 4.16
C ILE A 19 4.24 5.97 5.41
N ASN A 20 3.22 5.43 6.05
CA ASN A 20 2.62 6.03 7.24
C ASN A 20 3.59 6.06 8.43
N SER A 21 4.34 4.99 8.67
CA SER A 21 5.24 4.88 9.83
C SER A 21 6.61 5.48 9.56
N TRP A 22 7.17 5.30 8.37
CA TRP A 22 8.55 5.62 8.04
C TRP A 22 8.72 6.74 7.02
N GLY A 23 7.63 7.23 6.41
CA GLY A 23 7.69 8.22 5.33
C GLY A 23 8.32 9.54 5.75
N VAL A 24 7.97 10.07 6.92
CA VAL A 24 8.55 11.32 7.43
C VAL A 24 10.05 11.14 7.69
N PHE A 25 10.43 10.06 8.37
CA PHE A 25 11.83 9.75 8.63
C PHE A 25 12.63 9.58 7.33
N TYR A 26 12.06 8.89 6.34
CA TYR A 26 12.68 8.72 5.03
C TYR A 26 12.94 10.07 4.32
N LEU A 27 11.95 10.95 4.31
CA LEU A 27 12.08 12.27 3.70
C LEU A 27 13.14 13.13 4.40
N GLU A 28 13.18 13.11 5.72
CA GLU A 28 14.19 13.83 6.50
C GLU A 28 15.59 13.28 6.29
N ALA A 29 15.75 11.96 6.47
CA ALA A 29 17.07 11.32 6.46
C ALA A 29 17.64 11.18 5.03
N GLN A 30 16.82 10.82 4.04
CA GLN A 30 17.28 10.53 2.69
C GLN A 30 17.24 11.76 1.78
N LYS A 31 16.20 12.58 1.88
CA LYS A 31 15.99 13.72 0.97
C LYS A 31 16.29 15.08 1.61
N GLY A 32 16.53 15.14 2.90
CA GLY A 32 16.93 16.35 3.59
C GLY A 32 15.82 17.37 3.81
N TYR A 33 14.55 16.95 3.76
CA TYR A 33 13.42 17.83 4.10
C TYR A 33 13.42 18.22 5.57
N SER A 34 12.84 19.39 5.86
CA SER A 34 12.49 19.76 7.23
C SER A 34 11.36 18.84 7.74
N THR A 35 11.25 18.69 9.04
CA THR A 35 10.15 17.91 9.67
C THR A 35 8.77 18.42 9.25
N LEU A 36 8.63 19.74 9.10
CA LEU A 36 7.37 20.36 8.68
C LEU A 36 7.01 19.98 7.23
N ASP A 37 7.95 20.11 6.30
CA ASP A 37 7.72 19.79 4.89
C ASP A 37 7.50 18.29 4.69
N ALA A 38 8.28 17.44 5.36
CA ALA A 38 8.10 16.00 5.33
C ALA A 38 6.73 15.58 5.86
N SER A 39 6.31 16.14 6.99
CA SER A 39 4.99 15.86 7.57
C SER A 39 3.86 16.34 6.67
N PHE A 40 4.01 17.50 6.02
CA PHE A 40 3.04 18.01 5.05
C PHE A 40 2.89 17.05 3.86
N ILE A 41 4.00 16.64 3.26
CA ILE A 41 3.99 15.71 2.11
C ILE A 41 3.29 14.39 2.49
N ILE A 42 3.63 13.80 3.62
CA ILE A 42 3.04 12.52 4.05
C ILE A 42 1.56 12.68 4.41
N SER A 43 1.14 13.81 4.96
CA SER A 43 -0.26 14.07 5.31
C SER A 43 -1.22 14.10 4.10
N ILE A 44 -0.70 14.32 2.90
CA ILE A 44 -1.48 14.26 1.65
C ILE A 44 -2.02 12.85 1.41
N CYS A 45 -1.25 11.83 1.77
CA CYS A 45 -1.62 10.43 1.53
C CYS A 45 -2.96 10.04 2.19
N PRO A 46 -3.20 10.21 3.50
CA PRO A 46 -4.49 9.87 4.11
C PRO A 46 -5.65 10.71 3.58
N VAL A 47 -5.44 11.98 3.25
CA VAL A 47 -6.48 12.84 2.67
C VAL A 47 -6.91 12.32 1.30
N CYS A 48 -5.96 12.03 0.41
CA CYS A 48 -6.25 11.41 -0.88
C CYS A 48 -6.83 9.99 -0.73
N GLY A 49 -6.44 9.26 0.32
CA GLY A 49 -7.00 7.95 0.65
C GLY A 49 -8.49 8.00 0.96
N ILE A 50 -8.94 8.98 1.71
CA ILE A 50 -10.38 9.21 1.97
C ILE A 50 -11.12 9.44 0.65
N ILE A 51 -10.58 10.30 -0.21
CA ILE A 51 -11.17 10.58 -1.53
C ILE A 51 -11.24 9.29 -2.37
N GLY A 52 -10.13 8.54 -2.46
CA GLY A 52 -10.09 7.27 -3.19
C GLY A 52 -11.11 6.26 -2.68
N THR A 53 -11.25 6.15 -1.36
CA THR A 53 -12.24 5.26 -0.72
C THR A 53 -13.67 5.67 -1.04
N MET A 54 -14.00 6.96 -0.96
CA MET A 54 -15.34 7.47 -1.24
C MET A 54 -15.78 7.22 -2.69
N PHE A 55 -14.85 7.38 -3.64
CA PHE A 55 -15.14 7.21 -5.06
C PHE A 55 -14.93 5.78 -5.58
N SER A 56 -14.42 4.86 -4.78
CA SER A 56 -14.10 3.49 -5.20
C SER A 56 -15.30 2.75 -5.81
N GLY A 57 -16.48 2.86 -5.20
CA GLY A 57 -17.71 2.27 -5.71
C GLY A 57 -18.11 2.83 -7.06
N VAL A 58 -18.11 4.16 -7.18
CA VAL A 58 -18.44 4.85 -8.44
C VAL A 58 -17.45 4.48 -9.55
N ILE A 59 -16.17 4.39 -9.22
CA ILE A 59 -15.12 3.96 -10.16
C ILE A 59 -15.40 2.55 -10.65
N SER A 60 -15.67 1.61 -9.75
CA SER A 60 -15.99 0.23 -10.10
C SER A 60 -17.23 0.13 -10.99
N ASP A 61 -18.33 0.77 -10.58
CA ASP A 61 -19.62 0.58 -11.22
C ASP A 61 -19.74 1.31 -12.57
N LYS A 62 -19.26 2.56 -12.63
CA LYS A 62 -19.38 3.39 -13.84
C LYS A 62 -18.28 3.16 -14.87
N LEU A 63 -17.02 2.98 -14.42
CA LEU A 63 -15.88 2.86 -15.32
C LEU A 63 -15.58 1.40 -15.70
N PHE A 64 -15.87 0.46 -14.80
CA PHE A 64 -15.48 -0.94 -14.99
C PHE A 64 -16.66 -1.93 -14.95
N GLY A 65 -17.90 -1.43 -15.02
CA GLY A 65 -19.11 -2.25 -15.10
C GLY A 65 -19.29 -3.22 -13.91
N GLY A 66 -18.94 -2.77 -12.72
CA GLY A 66 -19.02 -3.56 -11.47
C GLY A 66 -17.92 -4.59 -11.29
N ARG A 67 -16.96 -4.68 -12.21
CA ARG A 67 -15.80 -5.58 -12.07
C ARG A 67 -14.81 -4.96 -11.09
N ARG A 68 -14.41 -5.73 -10.07
CA ARG A 68 -13.53 -5.23 -9.00
C ARG A 68 -12.06 -5.54 -9.23
N ASN A 69 -11.76 -6.57 -9.98
CA ASN A 69 -10.41 -7.00 -10.32
C ASN A 69 -9.66 -6.01 -11.22
N ILE A 70 -10.36 -5.38 -12.18
CA ILE A 70 -9.71 -4.40 -13.09
C ILE A 70 -9.26 -3.15 -12.32
N PRO A 71 -10.12 -2.46 -11.54
CA PRO A 71 -9.65 -1.34 -10.74
C PRO A 71 -8.61 -1.75 -9.69
N ALA A 72 -8.70 -2.94 -9.10
CA ALA A 72 -7.66 -3.42 -8.19
C ALA A 72 -6.29 -3.53 -8.88
N LEU A 73 -6.24 -4.00 -10.14
CA LEU A 73 -5.01 -4.03 -10.93
C LEU A 73 -4.52 -2.62 -11.28
N VAL A 74 -5.40 -1.76 -11.80
CA VAL A 74 -5.03 -0.40 -12.24
C VAL A 74 -4.50 0.41 -11.06
N PHE A 75 -5.21 0.44 -9.95
CA PHE A 75 -4.79 1.18 -8.77
C PHE A 75 -3.62 0.51 -8.02
N GLY A 76 -3.49 -0.81 -8.11
CA GLY A 76 -2.31 -1.53 -7.64
C GLY A 76 -1.04 -1.15 -8.40
N LEU A 77 -1.11 -1.08 -9.72
CA LEU A 77 0.00 -0.60 -10.55
C LEU A 77 0.30 0.88 -10.33
N MET A 78 -0.74 1.71 -10.18
CA MET A 78 -0.58 3.12 -9.82
C MET A 78 0.15 3.27 -8.47
N ASN A 79 -0.15 2.43 -7.50
CA ASN A 79 0.52 2.38 -6.20
C ASN A 79 2.02 2.04 -6.34
N VAL A 80 2.36 1.05 -7.17
CA VAL A 80 3.76 0.70 -7.46
C VAL A 80 4.49 1.87 -8.13
N ILE A 81 3.88 2.51 -9.12
CA ILE A 81 4.47 3.67 -9.80
C ILE A 81 4.67 4.83 -8.82
N ALA A 82 3.70 5.10 -7.96
CA ALA A 82 3.81 6.14 -6.94
C ALA A 82 4.97 5.88 -5.97
N LEU A 83 5.15 4.65 -5.51
CA LEU A 83 6.28 4.26 -4.67
C LEU A 83 7.62 4.40 -5.41
N CYS A 84 7.68 4.02 -6.67
CA CYS A 84 8.89 4.22 -7.48
C CYS A 84 9.23 5.70 -7.62
N LEU A 85 8.25 6.56 -7.88
CA LEU A 85 8.47 8.02 -7.93
C LEU A 85 8.95 8.57 -6.58
N PHE A 86 8.37 8.10 -5.49
CA PHE A 86 8.73 8.57 -4.15
C PHE A 86 10.11 8.10 -3.70
N LEU A 87 10.44 6.82 -3.94
CA LEU A 87 11.62 6.17 -3.39
C LEU A 87 12.83 6.22 -4.32
N LEU A 88 12.64 6.17 -5.63
CA LEU A 88 13.72 6.04 -6.60
C LEU A 88 14.17 7.37 -7.23
N VAL A 89 13.36 8.41 -7.19
CA VAL A 89 13.76 9.73 -7.65
C VAL A 89 14.69 10.38 -6.62
N PRO A 90 15.96 10.61 -6.96
CA PRO A 90 16.93 11.16 -6.01
C PRO A 90 16.68 12.64 -5.75
N GLY A 91 17.01 13.08 -4.54
CA GLY A 91 16.95 14.49 -4.15
C GLY A 91 15.57 14.99 -3.73
N ALA A 92 15.54 16.21 -3.21
CA ALA A 92 14.33 16.85 -2.72
C ALA A 92 13.61 17.58 -3.85
N HIS A 93 12.69 16.91 -4.50
CA HIS A 93 11.80 17.48 -5.51
C HIS A 93 10.37 17.55 -4.94
N PHE A 94 10.04 18.66 -4.28
CA PHE A 94 8.80 18.83 -3.53
C PHE A 94 7.54 18.42 -4.32
N TRP A 95 7.39 18.91 -5.54
CA TRP A 95 6.21 18.63 -6.37
C TRP A 95 6.13 17.18 -6.86
N ILE A 96 7.27 16.53 -7.07
CA ILE A 96 7.32 15.11 -7.43
C ILE A 96 6.89 14.26 -6.23
N ASP A 97 7.37 14.58 -5.04
CA ASP A 97 7.00 13.88 -3.81
C ASP A 97 5.53 14.11 -3.45
N VAL A 98 5.00 15.32 -3.66
CA VAL A 98 3.57 15.62 -3.52
C VAL A 98 2.74 14.80 -4.51
N LEU A 99 3.12 14.77 -5.78
CA LEU A 99 2.44 13.98 -6.80
C LEU A 99 2.45 12.49 -6.45
N ALA A 100 3.59 11.97 -6.02
CA ALA A 100 3.72 10.58 -5.58
C ALA A 100 2.76 10.26 -4.44
N MET A 101 2.63 11.14 -3.45
CA MET A 101 1.72 10.94 -2.32
C MET A 101 0.24 11.06 -2.71
N VAL A 102 -0.11 11.92 -3.65
CA VAL A 102 -1.47 12.00 -4.22
C VAL A 102 -1.82 10.68 -4.89
N LEU A 103 -0.98 10.19 -5.79
CA LEU A 103 -1.20 8.93 -6.51
C LEU A 103 -1.24 7.74 -5.55
N PHE A 104 -0.32 7.69 -4.61
CA PHE A 104 -0.25 6.64 -3.61
C PHE A 104 -1.50 6.63 -2.73
N GLY A 105 -1.91 7.79 -2.21
CA GLY A 105 -3.09 7.92 -1.37
C GLY A 105 -4.38 7.50 -2.09
N LEU A 106 -4.61 7.99 -3.30
CA LEU A 106 -5.76 7.58 -4.13
C LEU A 106 -5.76 6.08 -4.38
N GLY A 107 -4.62 5.53 -4.78
CA GLY A 107 -4.46 4.09 -5.03
C GLY A 107 -4.74 3.24 -3.79
N ILE A 108 -4.15 3.59 -2.67
CA ILE A 108 -4.37 2.88 -1.39
C ILE A 108 -5.83 2.97 -0.95
N GLY A 109 -6.48 4.13 -1.07
CA GLY A 109 -7.88 4.31 -0.71
C GLY A 109 -8.80 3.36 -1.48
N VAL A 110 -8.60 3.24 -2.78
CA VAL A 110 -9.35 2.30 -3.64
C VAL A 110 -9.01 0.84 -3.31
N LEU A 111 -7.72 0.52 -3.12
CA LEU A 111 -7.27 -0.84 -2.82
C LEU A 111 -7.78 -1.36 -1.48
N ILE A 112 -7.87 -0.51 -0.46
CA ILE A 112 -8.45 -0.89 0.83
C ILE A 112 -9.90 -1.36 0.65
N CYS A 113 -10.69 -0.65 -0.15
CA CYS A 113 -12.06 -1.07 -0.42
C CYS A 113 -12.13 -2.40 -1.16
N PHE A 114 -11.30 -2.60 -2.17
CA PHE A 114 -11.38 -3.81 -3.00
C PHE A 114 -10.67 -4.99 -2.36
N LEU A 115 -9.38 -4.91 -2.07
CA LEU A 115 -8.61 -6.03 -1.52
C LEU A 115 -8.96 -6.29 -0.05
N GLY A 116 -9.21 -5.24 0.72
CA GLY A 116 -9.53 -5.35 2.14
C GLY A 116 -10.99 -5.70 2.45
N GLY A 117 -11.90 -5.57 1.48
CA GLY A 117 -13.32 -5.72 1.74
C GLY A 117 -14.12 -6.36 0.62
N LEU A 118 -14.41 -5.60 -0.43
CA LEU A 118 -15.42 -5.99 -1.43
C LEU A 118 -15.09 -7.31 -2.15
N MET A 119 -13.84 -7.54 -2.52
CA MET A 119 -13.45 -8.80 -3.17
C MET A 119 -13.58 -10.00 -2.23
N ALA A 120 -13.36 -9.83 -0.93
CA ALA A 120 -13.56 -10.89 0.05
C ALA A 120 -15.04 -11.29 0.14
N VAL A 121 -15.93 -10.30 0.12
CA VAL A 121 -17.39 -10.54 0.12
C VAL A 121 -17.84 -11.20 -1.17
N ASP A 122 -17.30 -10.79 -2.31
CA ASP A 122 -17.67 -11.35 -3.63
C ASP A 122 -17.17 -12.80 -3.82
N ILE A 123 -16.06 -13.18 -3.17
CA ILE A 123 -15.46 -14.52 -3.27
C ILE A 123 -16.08 -15.49 -2.25
N ALA A 124 -16.48 -15.00 -1.08
CA ALA A 124 -17.03 -15.83 -0.01
C ALA A 124 -18.53 -16.10 -0.20
N PRO A 125 -19.02 -17.28 0.24
CA PRO A 125 -20.45 -17.51 0.38
C PRO A 125 -21.08 -16.48 1.33
N ARG A 126 -22.34 -16.12 1.11
CA ARG A 126 -23.05 -15.09 1.91
C ARG A 126 -23.01 -15.32 3.41
N ASN A 127 -23.13 -16.58 3.83
CA ASN A 127 -23.07 -16.98 5.24
C ASN A 127 -21.66 -16.93 5.85
N ALA A 128 -20.61 -16.81 5.06
CA ALA A 128 -19.21 -16.79 5.49
C ALA A 128 -18.51 -15.46 5.20
N SER A 129 -19.22 -14.44 4.70
CA SER A 129 -18.63 -13.13 4.34
C SER A 129 -17.93 -12.45 5.51
N GLY A 130 -18.50 -12.52 6.71
CA GLY A 130 -17.89 -11.97 7.92
C GLY A 130 -16.59 -12.67 8.30
N ALA A 131 -16.54 -14.01 8.18
CA ALA A 131 -15.31 -14.76 8.43
C ALA A 131 -14.23 -14.45 7.39
N ALA A 132 -14.60 -14.30 6.12
CA ALA A 132 -13.68 -13.91 5.05
C ALA A 132 -13.06 -12.52 5.30
N LEU A 133 -13.89 -11.54 5.66
CA LEU A 133 -13.42 -10.21 6.05
C LEU A 133 -12.48 -10.25 7.26
N GLY A 134 -12.80 -11.09 8.25
CA GLY A 134 -11.96 -11.30 9.43
C GLY A 134 -10.59 -11.85 9.08
N VAL A 135 -10.52 -12.87 8.23
CA VAL A 135 -9.26 -13.47 7.76
C VAL A 135 -8.41 -12.44 7.01
N VAL A 136 -9.00 -11.70 6.08
CA VAL A 136 -8.30 -10.66 5.32
C VAL A 136 -7.81 -9.54 6.25
N GLY A 137 -8.66 -9.11 7.19
CA GLY A 137 -8.31 -8.08 8.16
C GLY A 137 -7.15 -8.48 9.07
N ILE A 138 -7.20 -9.69 9.64
CA ILE A 138 -6.11 -10.21 10.50
C ILE A 138 -4.80 -10.29 9.72
N ALA A 139 -4.82 -10.88 8.51
CA ALA A 139 -3.63 -10.97 7.67
C ALA A 139 -3.05 -9.59 7.33
N SER A 140 -3.91 -8.62 7.04
CA SER A 140 -3.51 -7.25 6.73
C SER A 140 -2.77 -6.58 7.89
N TYR A 141 -3.30 -6.69 9.10
CA TYR A 141 -2.66 -6.09 10.29
C TYR A 141 -1.43 -6.86 10.76
N ILE A 142 -1.36 -8.17 10.57
CA ILE A 142 -0.12 -8.93 10.76
C ILE A 142 0.95 -8.41 9.80
N GLY A 143 0.59 -8.20 8.52
CA GLY A 143 1.49 -7.59 7.54
C GLY A 143 1.98 -6.21 7.96
N ALA A 144 1.09 -5.34 8.46
CA ALA A 144 1.43 -4.02 8.95
C ALA A 144 2.42 -4.08 10.13
N GLY A 145 2.18 -4.95 11.11
CA GLY A 145 3.08 -5.10 12.26
C GLY A 145 4.44 -5.67 11.88
N LEU A 146 4.47 -6.69 11.02
CA LEU A 146 5.72 -7.25 10.50
C LEU A 146 6.52 -6.21 9.71
N GLN A 147 5.84 -5.37 8.93
CA GLN A 147 6.46 -4.28 8.18
C GLN A 147 7.19 -3.32 9.12
N ASP A 148 6.57 -2.88 10.21
CA ASP A 148 7.21 -1.93 11.13
C ASP A 148 8.49 -2.51 11.74
N VAL A 149 8.45 -3.77 12.17
CA VAL A 149 9.61 -4.47 12.74
C VAL A 149 10.71 -4.68 11.67
N MET A 150 10.34 -5.19 10.50
CA MET A 150 11.31 -5.46 9.43
C MET A 150 11.94 -4.18 8.89
N SER A 151 11.15 -3.11 8.72
CA SER A 151 11.66 -1.81 8.29
C SER A 151 12.64 -1.23 9.32
N GLY A 152 12.32 -1.31 10.61
CA GLY A 152 13.23 -0.89 11.67
C GLY A 152 14.56 -1.65 11.65
N ILE A 153 14.52 -2.97 11.52
CA ILE A 153 15.72 -3.82 11.44
C ILE A 153 16.55 -3.49 10.19
N LEU A 154 15.92 -3.34 9.03
CA LEU A 154 16.61 -3.05 7.79
C LEU A 154 17.24 -1.66 7.78
N ILE A 155 16.56 -0.66 8.31
CA ILE A 155 17.07 0.71 8.39
C ILE A 155 18.24 0.79 9.37
N GLU A 156 18.11 0.23 10.56
CA GLU A 156 19.18 0.25 11.56
C GLU A 156 20.39 -0.58 11.12
N GLY A 157 20.16 -1.71 10.43
CA GLY A 157 21.23 -2.56 9.90
C GLY A 157 22.08 -1.90 8.80
N GLN A 158 21.60 -0.85 8.17
CA GLN A 158 22.31 -0.07 7.15
C GLN A 158 22.78 1.31 7.67
N LYS A 159 22.75 1.51 8.97
CA LYS A 159 23.23 2.72 9.61
C LYS A 159 24.75 2.76 9.62
N THR A 160 25.30 3.89 9.21
CA THR A 160 26.74 4.20 9.32
C THR A 160 26.92 5.54 10.02
N VAL A 161 28.03 5.71 10.71
CA VAL A 161 28.36 6.99 11.37
C VAL A 161 29.44 7.70 10.53
N GLN A 162 29.11 8.86 9.99
CA GLN A 162 30.03 9.70 9.22
C GLN A 162 30.15 11.06 9.91
N ASN A 163 31.37 11.43 10.29
CA ASN A 163 31.66 12.69 10.98
C ASN A 163 30.80 12.92 12.25
N GLY A 164 30.48 11.84 12.99
CA GLY A 164 29.64 11.91 14.19
C GLY A 164 28.13 12.05 13.93
N VAL A 165 27.70 11.93 12.68
CA VAL A 165 26.28 11.96 12.27
C VAL A 165 25.86 10.60 11.76
N ASP A 166 24.69 10.16 12.15
CA ASP A 166 24.09 8.91 11.65
C ASP A 166 23.63 9.09 10.20
N VAL A 167 24.11 8.22 9.32
CA VAL A 167 23.73 8.16 7.91
C VAL A 167 23.11 6.80 7.63
N TYR A 168 21.96 6.80 6.98
CA TYR A 168 21.19 5.59 6.65
C TYR A 168 21.21 5.31 5.15
N ASP A 169 21.42 4.05 4.77
CA ASP A 169 21.23 3.59 3.40
C ASP A 169 19.84 2.95 3.26
N PHE A 170 18.99 3.55 2.43
CA PHE A 170 17.62 3.11 2.19
C PHE A 170 17.48 2.15 1.00
N THR A 171 18.56 1.72 0.36
CA THR A 171 18.49 0.90 -0.86
C THR A 171 17.70 -0.40 -0.63
N TYR A 172 18.03 -1.16 0.43
CA TYR A 172 17.35 -2.43 0.72
C TYR A 172 15.89 -2.22 1.13
N ILE A 173 15.63 -1.20 1.95
CA ILE A 173 14.28 -0.91 2.41
C ILE A 173 13.37 -0.44 1.29
N ASN A 174 13.88 0.35 0.34
CA ASN A 174 13.14 0.79 -0.83
C ASN A 174 12.66 -0.39 -1.67
N TRP A 175 13.54 -1.35 -1.92
CA TRP A 175 13.17 -2.57 -2.66
C TRP A 175 12.22 -3.47 -1.88
N PHE A 176 12.32 -3.51 -0.56
CA PHE A 176 11.36 -4.21 0.29
C PHE A 176 9.96 -3.62 0.15
N TRP A 177 9.82 -2.31 0.25
CA TRP A 177 8.53 -1.63 0.14
C TRP A 177 7.92 -1.71 -1.26
N ILE A 178 8.72 -1.50 -2.30
CA ILE A 178 8.28 -1.65 -3.70
C ILE A 178 7.92 -3.10 -3.99
N GLY A 179 8.74 -4.04 -3.54
CA GLY A 179 8.50 -5.47 -3.69
C GLY A 179 7.19 -5.92 -3.04
N ALA A 180 6.84 -5.39 -1.86
CA ALA A 180 5.57 -5.65 -1.21
C ALA A 180 4.39 -5.17 -2.06
N ALA A 181 4.47 -3.97 -2.63
CA ALA A 181 3.42 -3.45 -3.52
C ALA A 181 3.26 -4.31 -4.79
N LEU A 182 4.37 -4.76 -5.39
CA LEU A 182 4.35 -5.68 -6.54
C LEU A 182 3.74 -7.03 -6.19
N LEU A 183 4.11 -7.61 -5.06
CA LEU A 183 3.54 -8.89 -4.60
C LEU A 183 2.04 -8.78 -4.32
N SER A 184 1.58 -7.65 -3.78
CA SER A 184 0.14 -7.39 -3.63
C SER A 184 -0.60 -7.49 -4.97
N VAL A 185 -0.08 -6.85 -6.01
CA VAL A 185 -0.66 -6.90 -7.37
C VAL A 185 -0.63 -8.33 -7.94
N LEU A 186 0.48 -9.03 -7.78
CA LEU A 186 0.61 -10.42 -8.26
C LEU A 186 -0.39 -11.35 -7.59
N PHE A 187 -0.55 -11.28 -6.27
CA PHE A 187 -1.54 -12.08 -5.56
C PHE A 187 -2.99 -11.68 -5.92
N ALA A 188 -3.25 -10.40 -6.18
CA ALA A 188 -4.55 -9.96 -6.68
C ALA A 188 -4.86 -10.56 -8.06
N LEU A 189 -3.87 -10.70 -8.94
CA LEU A 189 -4.03 -11.36 -10.24
C LEU A 189 -4.34 -12.85 -10.12
N LEU A 190 -3.81 -13.53 -9.12
CA LEU A 190 -4.10 -14.96 -8.90
C LEU A 190 -5.56 -15.21 -8.51
N VAL A 191 -6.26 -14.24 -7.95
CA VAL A 191 -7.70 -14.34 -7.62
C VAL A 191 -8.60 -13.69 -8.68
N TRP A 192 -8.06 -13.38 -9.86
CA TRP A 192 -8.77 -12.65 -10.93
C TRP A 192 -10.13 -13.23 -11.31
N ASN A 193 -10.22 -14.55 -11.39
CA ASN A 193 -11.43 -15.28 -11.79
C ASN A 193 -12.14 -15.95 -10.59
N ALA A 194 -11.74 -15.63 -9.38
CA ALA A 194 -12.36 -16.23 -8.21
C ALA A 194 -13.81 -15.72 -8.06
N LYS A 195 -14.75 -16.65 -8.00
CA LYS A 195 -16.18 -16.40 -7.77
C LYS A 195 -16.65 -17.15 -6.53
N SER A 196 -17.69 -16.63 -5.89
CA SER A 196 -18.40 -17.37 -4.85
C SER A 196 -18.90 -18.69 -5.44
N LYS A 197 -18.59 -19.78 -4.77
CA LYS A 197 -19.33 -21.03 -4.98
C LYS A 197 -20.60 -20.88 -4.16
N GLU A 198 -21.71 -20.60 -4.80
CA GLU A 198 -23.01 -20.77 -4.17
C GLU A 198 -23.10 -22.22 -3.72
N VAL A 199 -23.26 -22.43 -2.43
CA VAL A 199 -23.58 -23.75 -1.86
C VAL A 199 -25.07 -23.86 -2.07
N ASP A 200 -25.48 -24.68 -3.06
CA ASP A 200 -26.86 -25.13 -3.26
C ASP A 200 -27.37 -25.88 -2.03
#